data_32f2231fc04791191dfea8fd7070321b
#
_entry.id   32f2231fc04791191dfea8fd7070321b
#
_cell.length_a   1.000
_cell.length_b   1.000
_cell.length_c   1.000
_cell.angle_alpha   90.00
_cell.angle_beta   90.00
_cell.angle_gamma   90.00
#
_symmetry.space_group_name_H-M   'P 1'
#
loop_
_entity.id
_entity.type
_entity.pdbx_description
1 polymer ?
#
loop_
_entity_poly.entity_id
_entity_poly.type
_entity_poly.pdbx_seq_one_letter_code
_entity_poly.pdbx_strand_id
1 'polypeptide(L)' 'MVTKVLVQNGQAVKKGETVLVLEAMKMENNINAECDGAITGICVAPGDSVKEGTTLLTIG' A
#
# COMPACT_ATOMS: atom_id res chain seq x y z
N MET A 1 11.02 1.11 -3.38
CA MET A 1 10.81 -0.35 -3.25
C MET A 1 9.80 -0.62 -2.15
N VAL A 2 8.90 -1.54 -2.38
CA VAL A 2 7.92 -1.93 -1.36
C VAL A 2 8.63 -2.77 -0.29
N THR A 3 8.59 -2.32 0.95
CA THR A 3 9.25 -3.00 2.06
C THR A 3 8.31 -4.01 2.71
N LYS A 4 7.06 -3.57 2.95
CA LYS A 4 6.05 -4.40 3.60
C LYS A 4 4.68 -4.08 3.03
N VAL A 5 3.84 -5.10 2.92
CA VAL A 5 2.42 -4.93 2.63
C VAL A 5 1.67 -5.39 3.88
N LEU A 6 0.94 -4.48 4.49
CA LEU A 6 0.32 -4.70 5.80
C LEU A 6 -1.13 -5.17 5.70
N VAL A 7 -1.66 -5.27 4.49
CA VAL A 7 -3.06 -5.63 4.25
C VAL A 7 -3.16 -6.74 3.22
N GLN A 8 -4.33 -7.35 3.13
CA GLN A 8 -4.61 -8.44 2.19
C GLN A 8 -5.86 -8.09 1.37
N ASN A 9 -6.02 -8.75 0.23
CA ASN A 9 -7.23 -8.62 -0.56
C ASN A 9 -8.45 -8.97 0.30
N GLY A 10 -9.47 -8.12 0.25
CA GLY A 10 -10.69 -8.30 1.02
C GLY A 10 -10.64 -7.76 2.44
N GLN A 11 -9.48 -7.29 2.89
CA GLN A 11 -9.36 -6.74 4.24
C GLN A 11 -10.02 -5.35 4.31
N ALA A 12 -10.79 -5.12 5.38
CA ALA A 12 -11.37 -3.80 5.62
C ALA A 12 -10.31 -2.85 6.16
N VAL A 13 -10.30 -1.62 5.66
CA VAL A 13 -9.37 -0.58 6.10
C VAL A 13 -10.15 0.71 6.35
N LYS A 14 -9.56 1.58 7.15
CA LYS A 14 -10.11 2.90 7.43
C LYS A 14 -9.15 3.97 6.92
N LYS A 15 -9.71 5.12 6.56
CA LYS A 15 -8.93 6.27 6.12
C LYS A 15 -7.85 6.59 7.15
N GLY A 16 -6.62 6.74 6.66
CA GLY A 16 -5.46 7.03 7.49
C GLY A 16 -4.76 5.79 8.03
N GLU A 17 -5.32 4.60 7.83
CA GLU A 17 -4.68 3.35 8.25
C GLU A 17 -3.51 3.03 7.31
N THR A 18 -2.35 2.69 7.87
CA THR A 18 -1.20 2.35 7.06
C THR A 18 -1.42 1.00 6.38
N VAL A 19 -1.33 0.98 5.05
CA VAL A 19 -1.60 -0.21 4.25
C VAL A 19 -0.34 -0.85 3.71
N LEU A 20 0.70 -0.06 3.45
CA LEU A 20 1.99 -0.61 3.05
C LEU A 20 3.10 0.38 3.36
N VAL A 21 4.34 -0.09 3.29
CA VAL A 21 5.51 0.71 3.57
C VAL A 21 6.43 0.65 2.35
N LEU A 22 6.86 1.83 1.90
CA LEU A 22 7.82 1.97 0.81
C LEU A 22 9.15 2.45 1.36
N GLU A 23 10.24 1.99 0.76
CA GLU A 23 11.58 2.49 1.06
C GLU A 23 12.12 3.19 -0.18
N ALA A 24 12.59 4.41 0.00
CA ALA A 24 13.25 5.17 -1.04
C ALA A 24 14.36 6.00 -0.42
N MET A 25 15.55 5.96 -1.00
CA MET A 25 16.71 6.76 -0.56
C MET A 25 17.01 6.59 0.93
N LYS A 26 16.94 5.34 1.42
CA LYS A 26 17.18 4.98 2.82
C LYS A 26 16.15 5.52 3.81
N MET A 27 15.01 5.98 3.30
CA MET A 27 13.89 6.47 4.13
C MET A 27 12.69 5.57 3.93
N GLU A 28 12.00 5.28 5.00
CA GLU A 28 10.74 4.54 4.94
C GLU A 28 9.58 5.52 4.87
N ASN A 29 8.64 5.24 3.97
CA ASN A 29 7.44 6.04 3.80
C ASN A 29 6.22 5.15 4.00
N ASN A 30 5.36 5.54 4.93
CA ASN A 30 4.12 4.82 5.17
C ASN A 30 3.06 5.29 4.18
N ILE A 31 2.43 4.35 3.51
CA ILE A 31 1.32 4.64 2.61
C ILE A 31 0.04 4.32 3.35
N ASN A 32 -0.82 5.31 3.47
CA ASN A 32 -2.06 5.20 4.23
C ASN A 32 -3.25 5.10 3.28
N ALA A 33 -4.31 4.44 3.74
CA ALA A 33 -5.56 4.36 2.99
C ALA A 33 -6.14 5.77 2.82
N GLU A 34 -6.62 6.06 1.62
CA GLU A 34 -7.21 7.36 1.30
C GLU A 34 -8.68 7.45 1.70
N CYS A 35 -9.33 6.31 1.90
CA CYS A 35 -10.73 6.25 2.26
C CYS A 35 -11.04 4.96 3.03
N ASP A 36 -12.21 4.92 3.64
CA ASP A 36 -12.70 3.70 4.27
C ASP A 36 -13.19 2.74 3.19
N GLY A 37 -12.99 1.46 3.40
CA GLY A 37 -13.47 0.45 2.47
C GLY A 37 -12.75 -0.87 2.65
N ALA A 38 -12.78 -1.70 1.62
CA ALA A 38 -12.07 -2.97 1.62
C ALA A 38 -11.05 -3.00 0.48
N ILE A 39 -9.96 -3.69 0.69
CA ILE A 39 -8.93 -3.85 -0.35
C ILE A 39 -9.51 -4.71 -1.47
N THR A 40 -9.65 -4.14 -2.67
CA THR A 40 -10.19 -4.85 -3.82
C THR A 40 -9.10 -5.46 -4.70
N GLY A 41 -7.88 -4.95 -4.62
CA GLY A 41 -6.76 -5.52 -5.35
C GLY A 41 -5.44 -4.94 -4.87
N ILE A 42 -4.43 -5.78 -4.76
CA ILE A 42 -3.07 -5.38 -4.42
C ILE A 42 -2.21 -5.63 -5.64
N CYS A 43 -1.60 -4.57 -6.16
CA CYS A 43 -0.83 -4.63 -7.40
C CYS A 43 0.67 -4.83 -7.16
N VAL A 44 1.10 -4.84 -5.91
CA VAL A 44 2.52 -4.94 -5.55
C VAL A 44 2.72 -5.97 -4.44
N ALA A 45 3.96 -6.42 -4.30
CA ALA A 45 4.36 -7.34 -3.25
C ALA A 45 5.65 -6.82 -2.59
N PRO A 46 5.98 -7.29 -1.38
CA PRO A 46 7.25 -6.92 -0.74
C PRO A 46 8.42 -7.24 -1.67
N GLY A 47 9.31 -6.27 -1.82
CA GLY A 47 10.45 -6.39 -2.71
C GLY A 47 10.24 -5.82 -4.11
N ASP A 48 9.00 -5.48 -4.47
CA ASP A 48 8.72 -4.89 -5.77
C ASP A 48 9.24 -3.45 -5.84
N SER A 49 9.76 -3.08 -7.01
CA SER A 49 10.12 -1.71 -7.30
C SER A 49 8.92 -1.01 -7.90
N VAL A 50 8.60 0.17 -7.39
CA VAL A 50 7.49 0.96 -7.91
C VAL A 50 7.98 2.34 -8.30
N LYS A 51 7.33 2.93 -9.28
CA LYS A 51 7.61 4.29 -9.73
C LYS A 51 6.46 5.20 -9.32
N GLU A 52 6.76 6.49 -9.25
CA GLU A 52 5.74 7.49 -9.00
C GLU A 52 4.59 7.34 -9.99
N GLY A 53 3.38 7.41 -9.49
CA GLY A 53 2.18 7.27 -10.32
C GLY A 53 1.70 5.82 -10.51
N THR A 54 2.48 4.83 -10.04
CA THR A 54 2.07 3.43 -10.12
C THR A 54 0.94 3.13 -9.13
N THR A 55 -0.09 2.42 -9.59
CA THR A 55 -1.15 1.96 -8.70
C THR A 55 -0.60 0.86 -7.80
N LEU A 56 -0.65 1.08 -6.50
CA LEU A 56 -0.14 0.14 -5.52
C LEU A 56 -1.20 -0.86 -5.08
N LEU A 57 -2.38 -0.34 -4.79
CA LEU A 57 -3.53 -1.16 -4.43
C LEU A 57 -4.81 -0.36 -4.68
N THR A 58 -5.94 -1.03 -4.62
CA THR A 58 -7.23 -0.39 -4.80
C THR A 58 -8.13 -0.70 -3.61
N ILE A 59 -8.97 0.27 -3.28
CA ILE A 59 -9.94 0.18 -2.19
C ILE A 59 -11.32 0.43 -2.77
N GLY A 60 -12.24 -0.45 -2.51
CA GLY A 60 -13.58 -0.33 -3.03
C GLY A 60 -14.67 -0.48 -2.01
#